data_64139064dd61b10acbf30b17bfad64d0
#
_entry.id   64139064dd61b10acbf30b17bfad64d0
#
_cell.length_a   1.000
_cell.length_b   1.000
_cell.length_c   1.000
_cell.angle_alpha   90.00
_cell.angle_beta   90.00
_cell.angle_gamma   90.00
#
_symmetry.space_group_name_H-M   'P 1'
#
loop_
_entity.id
_entity.type
_entity.pdbx_description
1 polymer ?
#
loop_
_entity_poly.entity_id
_entity_poly.type
_entity_poly.pdbx_seq_one_letter_code
_entity_poly.pdbx_strand_id
1 'polypeptide(L)'
;MIQRIQTIFLILVIVIGYVSLWQDPVYAWFTANDNSNSNVLMFWHSYSGVVTDGNTMFTPDLLTAFFTVAMMVLALATVFLFNNRKLQLKAAWLTLGFSILLVGVLYLRYFLLSCAHENYTGQLGINLIWPHFLILYAALSVFNIRKDERLVRSMDRIR
;
A
#
# COMPACT_ATOMS: atom_id res chain seq x y z
N MET A 1 -1.14 -27.23 9.00
CA MET A 1 -0.80 -26.87 7.59
C MET A 1 -1.37 -25.52 7.13
N ILE A 2 -2.50 -25.06 7.62
CA ILE A 2 -3.19 -23.83 7.17
C ILE A 2 -2.42 -22.54 7.55
N GLN A 3 -1.69 -22.52 8.66
CA GLN A 3 -0.84 -21.36 9.06
C GLN A 3 0.18 -20.92 7.99
N ARG A 4 0.62 -21.83 7.13
CA ARG A 4 1.59 -21.50 6.05
C ARG A 4 1.00 -20.58 4.99
N ILE A 5 -0.31 -20.72 4.68
CA ILE A 5 -0.96 -19.92 3.64
C ILE A 5 -1.08 -18.45 4.07
N GLN A 6 -1.41 -18.19 5.34
CA GLN A 6 -1.50 -16.84 5.91
C GLN A 6 -0.14 -16.12 5.84
N THR A 7 0.93 -16.84 6.19
CA THR A 7 2.29 -16.32 6.16
C THR A 7 2.70 -15.92 4.74
N ILE A 8 2.29 -16.69 3.72
CA ILE A 8 2.59 -16.36 2.32
C ILE A 8 1.96 -15.01 1.94
N PHE A 9 0.69 -14.76 2.27
CA PHE A 9 0.05 -13.49 1.96
C PHE A 9 0.70 -12.31 2.69
N LEU A 10 1.09 -12.47 3.96
CA LEU A 10 1.79 -11.42 4.71
C LEU A 10 3.20 -11.17 4.15
N ILE A 11 3.91 -12.20 3.72
CA ILE A 11 5.21 -12.05 3.04
C ILE A 11 5.03 -11.28 1.73
N LEU A 12 3.99 -11.57 0.94
CA LEU A 12 3.71 -10.81 -0.29
C LEU A 12 3.45 -9.33 0.00
N VAL A 13 2.73 -9.00 1.07
CA VAL A 13 2.55 -7.60 1.51
C VAL A 13 3.90 -6.95 1.81
N ILE A 14 4.79 -7.63 2.54
CA ILE A 14 6.12 -7.12 2.88
C ILE A 14 6.97 -6.93 1.62
N VAL A 15 6.98 -7.91 0.71
CA VAL A 15 7.76 -7.85 -0.53
C VAL A 15 7.32 -6.70 -1.43
N ILE A 16 6.01 -6.54 -1.65
CA ILE A 16 5.48 -5.44 -2.47
C ILE A 16 5.80 -4.09 -1.81
N GLY A 17 5.62 -3.96 -0.49
CA GLY A 17 5.98 -2.75 0.25
C GLY A 17 7.47 -2.43 0.13
N TYR A 18 8.35 -3.43 0.27
CA TYR A 18 9.79 -3.26 0.12
C TYR A 18 10.18 -2.82 -1.30
N VAL A 19 9.63 -3.50 -2.32
CA VAL A 19 9.90 -3.14 -3.73
C VAL A 19 9.42 -1.73 -4.03
N SER A 20 8.26 -1.32 -3.48
CA SER A 20 7.75 0.04 -3.69
C SER A 20 8.65 1.11 -3.06
N LEU A 21 9.24 0.85 -1.89
CA LEU A 21 10.20 1.76 -1.26
C LEU A 21 11.52 1.85 -2.02
N TRP A 22 11.95 0.75 -2.64
CA TRP A 22 13.20 0.71 -3.40
C TRP A 22 13.08 1.34 -4.78
N GLN A 23 12.01 1.06 -5.51
CA GLN A 23 11.82 1.48 -6.91
C GLN A 23 11.00 2.75 -7.05
N ASP A 24 10.23 3.13 -6.02
CA ASP A 24 9.29 4.25 -6.01
C ASP A 24 8.51 4.39 -7.34
N PRO A 25 7.65 3.43 -7.69
CA PRO A 25 7.04 3.35 -9.02
C PRO A 25 6.09 4.51 -9.27
N VAL A 26 6.14 5.07 -10.50
CA VAL A 26 5.21 6.10 -10.95
C VAL A 26 3.80 5.51 -11.06
N TYR A 27 2.82 6.09 -10.34
CA TYR A 27 1.42 5.65 -10.38
C TYR A 27 0.50 6.61 -11.13
N ALA A 28 0.92 7.86 -11.33
CA ALA A 28 0.17 8.84 -12.09
C ALA A 28 1.12 9.86 -12.74
N TRP A 29 0.66 10.49 -13.80
CA TRP A 29 1.37 11.61 -14.42
C TRP A 29 0.38 12.68 -14.87
N PHE A 30 0.84 13.93 -14.89
CA PHE A 30 0.10 15.08 -15.35
C PHE A 30 0.88 15.72 -16.48
N THR A 31 0.19 16.02 -17.57
CA THR A 31 0.74 16.71 -18.73
C THR A 31 0.11 18.10 -18.84
N ALA A 32 0.90 19.14 -19.06
CA ALA A 32 0.38 20.47 -19.28
C ALA A 32 -0.35 20.56 -20.62
N ASN A 33 -1.48 21.26 -20.64
CA ASN A 33 -2.25 21.50 -21.87
C ASN A 33 -1.61 22.58 -22.78
N ASP A 34 -0.73 23.41 -22.22
CA ASP A 34 0.07 24.36 -22.97
C ASP A 34 1.28 23.63 -23.58
N ASN A 35 1.77 24.12 -24.75
CA ASN A 35 2.95 23.58 -25.43
C ASN A 35 4.27 23.63 -24.61
N SER A 36 4.19 23.93 -23.32
CA SER A 36 5.28 23.80 -22.39
C SER A 36 5.47 22.31 -22.10
N ASN A 37 6.68 21.77 -22.35
CA ASN A 37 7.06 20.38 -22.05
C ASN A 37 7.07 20.09 -20.54
N SER A 38 6.10 20.62 -19.79
CA SER A 38 6.05 20.51 -18.35
C SER A 38 5.19 19.31 -17.94
N ASN A 39 5.81 18.25 -17.41
CA ASN A 39 5.15 17.05 -16.93
C ASN A 39 5.37 16.89 -15.42
N VAL A 40 4.36 16.50 -14.65
CA VAL A 40 4.50 16.11 -13.24
C VAL A 40 4.35 14.61 -13.12
N LEU A 41 5.36 13.93 -12.58
CA LEU A 41 5.31 12.50 -12.29
C LEU A 41 5.02 12.28 -10.82
N MET A 42 4.01 11.48 -10.51
CA MET A 42 3.67 11.09 -9.15
C MET A 42 4.17 9.67 -8.88
N PHE A 43 5.13 9.57 -7.98
CA PHE A 43 5.63 8.32 -7.44
C PHE A 43 4.90 7.95 -6.15
N TRP A 44 5.02 6.73 -5.69
CA TRP A 44 4.37 6.30 -4.45
C TRP A 44 4.84 7.10 -3.23
N HIS A 45 6.14 7.36 -3.13
CA HIS A 45 6.77 8.00 -1.96
C HIS A 45 7.40 9.34 -2.28
N SER A 46 7.28 9.80 -3.51
CA SER A 46 7.78 11.09 -3.95
C SER A 46 6.92 11.69 -5.06
N TYR A 47 7.16 12.92 -5.40
CA TYR A 47 6.67 13.52 -6.63
C TYR A 47 7.77 14.35 -7.26
N SER A 48 7.90 14.27 -8.58
CA SER A 48 8.76 15.18 -9.32
C SER A 48 7.90 16.33 -9.81
N GLY A 49 8.17 17.54 -9.27
CA GLY A 49 7.65 18.76 -9.86
C GLY A 49 8.37 19.01 -11.18
N VAL A 50 7.59 19.48 -12.15
CA VAL A 50 8.12 19.86 -13.43
C VAL A 50 8.97 21.06 -13.30
N VAL A 51 9.96 20.99 -14.08
CA VAL A 51 10.94 22.00 -14.25
C VAL A 51 10.78 22.62 -15.60
N THR A 52 10.53 23.90 -15.56
CA THR A 52 10.61 24.78 -16.71
C THR A 52 12.03 24.90 -17.31
N ASP A 53 13.05 24.42 -16.59
CA ASP A 53 14.48 24.59 -16.99
C ASP A 53 15.31 23.29 -16.94
N GLY A 54 14.69 22.13 -17.14
CA GLY A 54 15.42 20.85 -17.21
C GLY A 54 15.88 20.27 -15.86
N ASN A 55 15.65 20.95 -14.71
CA ASN A 55 15.96 20.43 -13.39
C ASN A 55 14.72 19.76 -12.78
N THR A 56 14.71 18.49 -12.50
CA THR A 56 13.64 17.77 -11.79
C THR A 56 13.82 17.96 -10.28
N MET A 57 12.86 18.61 -9.61
CA MET A 57 12.83 18.63 -8.15
C MET A 57 12.06 17.43 -7.63
N PHE A 58 12.75 16.51 -6.96
CA PHE A 58 12.14 15.41 -6.23
C PHE A 58 11.80 15.84 -4.82
N THR A 59 10.54 15.80 -4.46
CA THR A 59 10.09 16.03 -3.08
C THR A 59 9.61 14.72 -2.48
N PRO A 60 10.25 14.22 -1.40
CA PRO A 60 9.84 12.99 -0.75
C PRO A 60 8.48 13.19 -0.05
N ASP A 61 7.61 12.19 -0.15
CA ASP A 61 6.37 12.16 0.59
C ASP A 61 6.49 11.23 1.81
N LEU A 62 6.75 11.86 2.95
CA LEU A 62 6.91 11.15 4.21
C LEU A 62 5.62 10.45 4.66
N LEU A 63 4.45 10.94 4.24
CA LEU A 63 3.17 10.37 4.68
C LEU A 63 2.95 8.98 4.08
N THR A 64 3.11 8.82 2.76
CA THR A 64 2.98 7.52 2.09
C THR A 64 4.09 6.56 2.49
N ALA A 65 5.33 7.05 2.66
CA ALA A 65 6.44 6.26 3.17
C ALA A 65 6.13 5.72 4.58
N PHE A 66 5.61 6.58 5.47
CA PHE A 66 5.19 6.17 6.82
C PHE A 66 4.14 5.06 6.80
N PHE A 67 3.06 5.20 6.01
CA PHE A 67 2.03 4.16 5.91
C PHE A 67 2.57 2.85 5.36
N THR A 68 3.47 2.90 4.37
CA THR A 68 4.10 1.71 3.80
C THR A 68 4.98 0.99 4.83
N VAL A 69 5.84 1.71 5.52
CA VAL A 69 6.71 1.13 6.56
C VAL A 69 5.89 0.59 7.72
N ALA A 70 4.90 1.34 8.21
CA ALA A 70 4.03 0.90 9.31
C ALA A 70 3.27 -0.39 8.94
N MET A 71 2.73 -0.47 7.72
CA MET A 71 2.07 -1.67 7.20
C MET A 71 3.03 -2.87 7.15
N MET A 72 4.27 -2.69 6.66
CA MET A 72 5.28 -3.75 6.59
C MET A 72 5.65 -4.26 7.99
N VAL A 73 5.87 -3.36 8.94
CA VAL A 73 6.17 -3.71 10.34
C VAL A 73 5.02 -4.47 10.98
N LEU A 74 3.77 -4.04 10.76
CA LEU A 74 2.58 -4.74 11.25
C LEU A 74 2.41 -6.12 10.59
N ALA A 75 2.66 -6.24 9.28
CA ALA A 75 2.64 -7.53 8.59
C ALA A 75 3.70 -8.47 9.16
N LEU A 76 4.92 -7.98 9.38
CA LEU A 76 6.01 -8.75 9.98
C LEU A 76 5.66 -9.17 11.41
N ALA A 77 5.16 -8.26 12.24
CA ALA A 77 4.69 -8.57 13.59
C ALA A 77 3.60 -9.64 13.58
N THR A 78 2.63 -9.57 12.63
CA THR A 78 1.57 -10.56 12.48
C THR A 78 2.12 -11.96 12.18
N VAL A 79 3.20 -12.08 11.41
CA VAL A 79 3.87 -13.36 11.14
C VAL A 79 4.44 -13.96 12.43
N PHE A 80 5.07 -13.14 13.30
CA PHE A 80 5.68 -13.63 14.54
C PHE A 80 4.67 -13.87 15.68
N LEU A 81 3.48 -13.27 15.62
CA LEU A 81 2.45 -13.42 16.66
C LEU A 81 1.66 -14.74 16.55
N PHE A 82 2.20 -15.77 15.91
CA PHE A 82 1.51 -17.06 15.71
C PHE A 82 1.10 -17.76 17.02
N ASN A 83 1.80 -17.51 18.15
CA ASN A 83 1.48 -18.08 19.45
C ASN A 83 0.22 -17.46 20.09
N ASN A 84 -0.07 -16.20 19.78
CA ASN A 84 -1.21 -15.48 20.32
C ASN A 84 -2.18 -15.05 19.22
N ARG A 85 -3.10 -15.97 18.86
CA ARG A 85 -4.04 -15.80 17.75
C ARG A 85 -4.92 -14.55 17.85
N LYS A 86 -5.30 -14.15 19.07
CA LYS A 86 -6.11 -12.93 19.27
C LYS A 86 -5.33 -11.67 18.91
N LEU A 87 -4.06 -11.58 19.30
CA LEU A 87 -3.18 -10.48 18.93
C LEU A 87 -2.83 -10.52 17.45
N GLN A 88 -2.57 -11.70 16.90
CA GLN A 88 -2.33 -11.91 15.48
C GLN A 88 -3.49 -11.36 14.63
N LEU A 89 -4.74 -11.68 14.99
CA LEU A 89 -5.90 -11.17 14.28
C LEU A 89 -6.03 -9.65 14.36
N LYS A 90 -5.76 -9.05 15.53
CA LYS A 90 -5.76 -7.59 15.68
C LYS A 90 -4.69 -6.93 14.80
N ALA A 91 -3.46 -7.46 14.80
CA ALA A 91 -2.38 -6.97 13.98
C ALA A 91 -2.69 -7.09 12.47
N ALA A 92 -3.30 -8.20 12.03
CA ALA A 92 -3.75 -8.38 10.65
C ALA A 92 -4.82 -7.35 10.24
N TRP A 93 -5.77 -7.02 11.13
CA TRP A 93 -6.74 -5.95 10.89
C TRP A 93 -6.11 -4.58 10.79
N LEU A 94 -5.10 -4.29 11.61
CA LEU A 94 -4.33 -3.05 11.51
C LEU A 94 -3.57 -3.00 10.17
N THR A 95 -2.92 -4.09 9.75
CA THR A 95 -2.26 -4.18 8.45
C THR A 95 -3.23 -3.87 7.31
N LEU A 96 -4.45 -4.43 7.34
CA LEU A 96 -5.48 -4.14 6.36
C LEU A 96 -5.91 -2.66 6.41
N GLY A 97 -6.11 -2.10 7.60
CA GLY A 97 -6.46 -0.68 7.78
C GLY A 97 -5.40 0.25 7.18
N PHE A 98 -4.11 0.00 7.46
CA PHE A 98 -3.02 0.79 6.91
C PHE A 98 -2.88 0.65 5.39
N SER A 99 -3.14 -0.54 4.82
CA SER A 99 -3.14 -0.71 3.36
C SER A 99 -4.28 0.07 2.68
N ILE A 100 -5.47 0.13 3.29
CA ILE A 100 -6.59 0.95 2.79
C ILE A 100 -6.25 2.44 2.89
N LEU A 101 -5.66 2.88 4.02
CA LEU A 101 -5.23 4.27 4.19
C LEU A 101 -4.17 4.68 3.17
N LEU A 102 -3.19 3.81 2.88
CA LEU A 102 -2.17 4.05 1.86
C LEU A 102 -2.81 4.32 0.50
N VAL A 103 -3.73 3.44 0.06
CA VAL A 103 -4.44 3.62 -1.21
C VAL A 103 -5.27 4.91 -1.20
N GLY A 104 -5.97 5.19 -0.09
CA GLY A 104 -6.73 6.42 0.08
C GLY A 104 -5.87 7.69 -0.06
N VAL A 105 -4.67 7.69 0.53
CA VAL A 105 -3.72 8.82 0.43
C VAL A 105 -3.23 8.99 -1.01
N LEU A 106 -2.91 7.90 -1.73
CA LEU A 106 -2.48 7.97 -3.12
C LEU A 106 -3.57 8.61 -4.02
N TYR A 107 -4.83 8.20 -3.86
CA TYR A 107 -5.95 8.80 -4.59
C TYR A 107 -6.22 10.25 -4.16
N LEU A 108 -6.12 10.55 -2.87
CA LEU A 108 -6.28 11.90 -2.37
C LEU A 108 -5.24 12.85 -2.97
N ARG A 109 -3.99 12.44 -3.02
CA ARG A 109 -2.90 13.22 -3.65
C ARG A 109 -3.18 13.48 -5.12
N TYR A 110 -3.58 12.44 -5.88
CA TYR A 110 -3.98 12.60 -7.27
C TYR A 110 -5.10 13.62 -7.42
N PHE A 111 -6.14 13.51 -6.61
CA PHE A 111 -7.29 14.41 -6.65
C PHE A 111 -6.91 15.86 -6.29
N LEU A 112 -6.13 16.06 -5.24
CA LEU A 112 -5.68 17.39 -4.82
C LEU A 112 -4.86 18.09 -5.90
N LEU A 113 -3.94 17.37 -6.57
CA LEU A 113 -3.15 17.90 -7.67
C LEU A 113 -4.01 18.19 -8.91
N SER A 114 -4.96 17.33 -9.22
CA SER A 114 -5.91 17.55 -10.31
C SER A 114 -6.76 18.80 -10.10
N CYS A 115 -7.17 19.07 -8.85
CA CYS A 115 -7.95 20.28 -8.52
C CYS A 115 -7.08 21.55 -8.47
N ALA A 116 -5.80 21.43 -8.08
CA ALA A 116 -4.92 22.59 -7.94
C ALA A 116 -4.43 23.15 -9.29
N HIS A 117 -4.44 22.34 -10.33
CA HIS A 117 -3.88 22.67 -11.64
C HIS A 117 -4.87 22.37 -12.76
N GLU A 118 -5.78 23.32 -13.03
CA GLU A 118 -6.78 23.20 -14.10
C GLU A 118 -6.18 23.07 -15.52
N ASN A 119 -4.95 23.53 -15.70
CA ASN A 119 -4.24 23.48 -16.98
C ASN A 119 -3.51 22.15 -17.25
N TYR A 120 -3.64 21.15 -16.38
CA TYR A 120 -3.00 19.86 -16.54
C TYR A 120 -4.03 18.74 -16.73
N THR A 121 -3.74 17.84 -17.66
CA THR A 121 -4.48 16.58 -17.81
C THR A 121 -3.79 15.48 -17.02
N GLY A 122 -4.47 14.95 -16.00
CA GLY A 122 -3.96 13.85 -15.17
C GLY A 122 -4.34 12.49 -15.76
N GLN A 123 -3.39 11.55 -15.76
CA GLN A 123 -3.61 10.16 -16.15
C GLN A 123 -3.08 9.22 -15.06
N LEU A 124 -3.85 8.15 -14.79
CA LEU A 124 -3.46 7.11 -13.84
C LEU A 124 -2.65 6.02 -14.55
N GLY A 125 -1.52 5.67 -13.98
CA GLY A 125 -0.65 4.62 -14.48
C GLY A 125 -1.03 3.22 -13.99
N ILE A 126 -0.58 2.20 -14.71
CA ILE A 126 -0.82 0.79 -14.36
C ILE A 126 -0.23 0.41 -12.99
N ASN A 127 0.81 1.10 -12.55
CA ASN A 127 1.45 0.83 -11.25
C ASN A 127 0.55 1.12 -10.05
N LEU A 128 -0.58 1.81 -10.24
CA LEU A 128 -1.61 1.97 -9.22
C LEU A 128 -2.28 0.63 -8.83
N ILE A 129 -2.15 -0.41 -9.65
CA ILE A 129 -2.71 -1.73 -9.35
C ILE A 129 -2.02 -2.40 -8.15
N TRP A 130 -0.74 -2.15 -7.93
CA TRP A 130 0.04 -2.77 -6.85
C TRP A 130 -0.47 -2.45 -5.44
N PRO A 131 -0.82 -1.19 -5.08
CA PRO A 131 -1.42 -0.88 -3.79
C PRO A 131 -2.74 -1.62 -3.54
N HIS A 132 -3.52 -1.91 -4.58
CA HIS A 132 -4.75 -2.68 -4.44
C HIS A 132 -4.48 -4.15 -4.11
N PHE A 133 -3.39 -4.73 -4.63
CA PHE A 133 -2.95 -6.06 -4.23
C PHE A 133 -2.53 -6.12 -2.75
N LEU A 134 -2.00 -5.04 -2.18
CA LEU A 134 -1.72 -4.98 -0.74
C LEU A 134 -3.00 -5.15 0.09
N ILE A 135 -4.09 -4.46 -0.29
CA ILE A 135 -5.40 -4.62 0.36
C ILE A 135 -5.89 -6.06 0.20
N LEU A 136 -5.82 -6.61 -1.00
CA LEU A 136 -6.26 -7.97 -1.29
C LEU A 136 -5.53 -9.00 -0.42
N TYR A 137 -4.19 -8.96 -0.38
CA TYR A 137 -3.40 -9.91 0.41
C TYR A 137 -3.57 -9.72 1.91
N ALA A 138 -3.69 -8.49 2.40
CA ALA A 138 -4.02 -8.22 3.80
C ALA A 138 -5.41 -8.77 4.16
N ALA A 139 -6.42 -8.59 3.32
CA ALA A 139 -7.76 -9.13 3.51
C ALA A 139 -7.77 -10.67 3.53
N LEU A 140 -7.06 -11.31 2.57
CA LEU A 140 -6.91 -12.76 2.51
C LEU A 140 -6.21 -13.31 3.77
N SER A 141 -5.21 -12.60 4.32
CA SER A 141 -4.56 -12.99 5.56
C SER A 141 -5.54 -12.97 6.73
N VAL A 142 -6.33 -11.88 6.89
CA VAL A 142 -7.37 -11.78 7.93
C VAL A 142 -8.40 -12.89 7.81
N PHE A 143 -8.86 -13.17 6.59
CA PHE A 143 -9.84 -14.23 6.35
C PHE A 143 -9.32 -15.61 6.77
N ASN A 144 -8.08 -15.93 6.40
CA ASN A 144 -7.47 -17.21 6.74
C ASN A 144 -7.22 -17.34 8.25
N ILE A 145 -6.75 -16.27 8.94
CA ILE A 145 -6.57 -16.27 10.40
C ILE A 145 -7.91 -16.54 11.11
N ARG A 146 -8.99 -15.90 10.67
CA ARG A 146 -10.34 -16.12 11.22
C ARG A 146 -10.84 -17.55 10.98
N LYS A 147 -10.60 -18.11 9.80
CA LYS A 147 -10.97 -19.48 9.48
C LYS A 147 -10.27 -20.46 10.41
N ASP A 148 -8.98 -20.26 10.66
CA ASP A 148 -8.19 -21.10 11.55
C ASP A 148 -8.67 -21.01 13.00
N GLU A 149 -8.99 -19.79 13.47
CA GLU A 149 -9.53 -19.60 14.83
C GLU A 149 -10.85 -20.36 15.03
N ARG A 150 -11.75 -20.33 14.03
CA ARG A 150 -13.02 -21.08 14.08
C ARG A 150 -12.80 -22.58 14.13
N LEU A 151 -11.87 -23.12 13.34
CA LEU A 151 -11.56 -24.55 13.33
C LEU A 151 -11.05 -25.03 14.69
N VAL A 152 -10.14 -24.26 15.32
CA VAL A 152 -9.63 -24.63 16.64
C VAL A 152 -10.73 -24.60 17.70
N ARG A 153 -11.56 -23.56 17.73
CA ARG A 153 -12.67 -23.46 18.68
C ARG A 153 -13.71 -24.59 18.50
N SER A 154 -13.90 -25.09 17.27
CA SER A 154 -14.81 -26.22 17.04
C SER A 154 -14.25 -27.55 17.60
N MET A 155 -12.93 -27.74 17.49
CA MET A 155 -12.26 -28.93 18.06
C MET A 155 -12.26 -28.92 19.59
N ASP A 156 -12.08 -27.78 20.23
CA ASP A 156 -12.10 -27.62 21.68
C ASP A 156 -13.50 -27.91 22.30
N ARG A 157 -14.58 -27.80 21.52
CA ARG A 157 -15.93 -28.10 21.98
C ARG A 157 -16.27 -29.59 21.93
N ILE A 158 -15.51 -30.41 21.23
CA ILE A 158 -15.74 -31.84 21.06
C ILE A 158 -14.98 -32.65 22.15
N ARG A 159 -14.12 -31.97 22.88
CA ARG A 159 -13.32 -32.58 23.96
C ARG A 159 -13.91 -32.27 25.32
#